data_8f698ff6a07a56f9b53fbb2f80f62ed8
#
_entry.id   8f698ff6a07a56f9b53fbb2f80f62ed8
#
_cell.length_a   1.000
_cell.length_b   1.000
_cell.length_c   1.000
_cell.angle_alpha   90.00
_cell.angle_beta   90.00
_cell.angle_gamma   90.00
#
_symmetry.space_group_name_H-M   'P 1'
#
loop_
_entity.id
_entity.type
_entity.pdbx_description
1 polymer ?
#
loop_
_entity_poly.entity_id
_entity_poly.type
_entity_poly.pdbx_seq_one_letter_code
_entity_poly.pdbx_strand_id
1 'polypeptide(L)'
;MNPYWTNLARRNWQALTALLVFLVFAATHAAAFQPVLARYRTDMQRAVKLGMPLDATGAQPAASPRVAALLAGNSLNTAVAEEEGTSGALTVGLLNQVTRLVAKCGLEVVATEQGLVTQLPSSVLLRAHLKLRGRYAAFVDLLGEFSRSGSLVAVDRFTVQAGAGGGQDIEVWMSQLILKRTPSAR
;
A
#
# COMPACT_ATOMS: atom_id res chain seq x y z
N MET A 1 64.19 -14.41 -25.36
CA MET A 1 62.72 -14.70 -25.15
C MET A 1 61.95 -13.82 -26.12
N ASN A 2 61.11 -14.44 -26.97
CA ASN A 2 60.52 -13.76 -28.12
C ASN A 2 59.30 -12.91 -27.61
N PRO A 3 59.28 -11.58 -27.81
CA PRO A 3 58.26 -10.67 -27.25
C PRO A 3 56.83 -10.95 -27.77
N TYR A 4 56.70 -11.74 -28.82
CA TYR A 4 55.39 -12.14 -29.36
C TYR A 4 54.61 -13.08 -28.44
N TRP A 5 55.25 -13.99 -27.72
CA TRP A 5 54.58 -14.94 -26.84
C TRP A 5 54.06 -14.30 -25.56
N THR A 6 54.76 -13.31 -25.05
CA THR A 6 54.31 -12.58 -23.83
C THR A 6 53.10 -11.70 -24.10
N ASN A 7 52.98 -11.13 -25.29
CA ASN A 7 51.84 -10.32 -25.69
C ASN A 7 50.59 -11.19 -25.97
N LEU A 8 50.76 -12.38 -26.54
CA LEU A 8 49.67 -13.33 -26.79
C LEU A 8 49.11 -13.89 -25.46
N ALA A 9 49.98 -14.27 -24.54
CA ALA A 9 49.61 -14.75 -23.24
C ALA A 9 48.84 -13.67 -22.43
N ARG A 10 49.30 -12.42 -22.48
CA ARG A 10 48.68 -11.29 -21.79
C ARG A 10 47.27 -10.96 -22.38
N ARG A 11 47.12 -11.04 -23.70
CA ARG A 11 45.84 -10.81 -24.38
C ARG A 11 44.84 -11.90 -24.12
N ASN A 12 45.29 -13.16 -24.05
CA ASN A 12 44.41 -14.30 -23.68
C ASN A 12 44.00 -14.23 -22.20
N TRP A 13 44.86 -13.76 -21.30
CA TRP A 13 44.56 -13.58 -19.90
C TRP A 13 43.54 -12.46 -19.70
N GLN A 14 43.66 -11.35 -20.42
CA GLN A 14 42.66 -10.26 -20.38
C GLN A 14 41.32 -10.70 -20.93
N ALA A 15 41.28 -11.51 -21.99
CA ALA A 15 40.04 -12.06 -22.51
C ALA A 15 39.37 -13.04 -21.51
N LEU A 16 40.18 -13.87 -20.83
CA LEU A 16 39.67 -14.79 -19.78
C LEU A 16 39.12 -14.05 -18.56
N THR A 17 39.80 -13.01 -18.10
CA THR A 17 39.29 -12.18 -16.99
C THR A 17 38.02 -11.43 -17.36
N ALA A 18 37.95 -10.87 -18.58
CA ALA A 18 36.73 -10.22 -19.06
C ALA A 18 35.56 -11.20 -19.17
N LEU A 19 35.78 -12.42 -19.67
CA LEU A 19 34.78 -13.47 -19.74
C LEU A 19 34.31 -13.87 -18.35
N LEU A 20 35.21 -14.03 -17.38
CA LEU A 20 34.87 -14.41 -16.01
C LEU A 20 34.05 -13.32 -15.31
N VAL A 21 34.43 -12.05 -15.48
CA VAL A 21 33.65 -10.91 -14.95
C VAL A 21 32.26 -10.87 -15.58
N PHE A 22 32.15 -11.09 -16.88
CA PHE A 22 30.88 -11.13 -17.59
C PHE A 22 29.98 -12.29 -17.06
N LEU A 23 30.57 -13.48 -16.87
CA LEU A 23 29.82 -14.63 -16.32
C LEU A 23 29.33 -14.38 -14.89
N VAL A 24 30.17 -13.80 -14.03
CA VAL A 24 29.77 -13.44 -12.65
C VAL A 24 28.68 -12.39 -12.69
N PHE A 25 28.80 -11.37 -13.52
CA PHE A 25 27.76 -10.34 -13.67
C PHE A 25 26.46 -10.93 -14.21
N ALA A 26 26.51 -11.79 -15.23
CA ALA A 26 25.33 -12.45 -15.78
C ALA A 26 24.66 -13.38 -14.75
N ALA A 27 25.45 -14.12 -13.97
CA ALA A 27 24.93 -15.00 -12.91
C ALA A 27 24.27 -14.21 -11.77
N THR A 28 24.91 -13.13 -11.31
CA THR A 28 24.34 -12.27 -10.27
C THR A 28 23.07 -11.54 -10.75
N HIS A 29 23.10 -11.06 -11.99
CA HIS A 29 21.93 -10.44 -12.62
C HIS A 29 20.77 -11.44 -12.75
N ALA A 30 21.02 -12.65 -13.23
CA ALA A 30 20.02 -13.70 -13.34
C ALA A 30 19.47 -14.10 -11.95
N ALA A 31 20.33 -14.26 -10.94
CA ALA A 31 19.92 -14.61 -9.58
C ALA A 31 19.09 -13.51 -8.91
N ALA A 32 19.35 -12.25 -9.21
CA ALA A 32 18.58 -11.12 -8.67
C ALA A 32 17.22 -10.95 -9.38
N PHE A 33 17.17 -11.15 -10.69
CA PHE A 33 15.96 -10.91 -11.48
C PHE A 33 14.99 -12.11 -11.55
N GLN A 34 15.49 -13.35 -11.53
CA GLN A 34 14.62 -14.52 -11.60
C GLN A 34 13.59 -14.60 -10.48
N PRO A 35 13.92 -14.36 -9.19
CA PRO A 35 12.91 -14.42 -8.11
C PRO A 35 11.88 -13.29 -8.23
N VAL A 36 12.28 -12.12 -8.75
CA VAL A 36 11.35 -11.00 -8.96
C VAL A 36 10.38 -11.31 -10.10
N LEU A 37 10.89 -11.86 -11.21
CA LEU A 37 10.06 -12.29 -12.35
C LEU A 37 9.12 -13.45 -11.98
N ALA A 38 9.58 -14.39 -11.17
CA ALA A 38 8.74 -15.50 -10.71
C ALA A 38 7.59 -14.98 -9.82
N ARG A 39 7.87 -14.06 -8.89
CA ARG A 39 6.84 -13.39 -8.09
C ARG A 39 5.87 -12.62 -8.97
N TYR A 40 6.37 -11.82 -9.91
CA TYR A 40 5.55 -11.06 -10.84
C TYR A 40 4.60 -11.96 -11.64
N ARG A 41 5.08 -13.10 -12.17
CA ARG A 41 4.24 -14.07 -12.90
C ARG A 41 3.17 -14.69 -12.01
N THR A 42 3.52 -15.08 -10.79
CA THR A 42 2.57 -15.64 -9.83
C THR A 42 1.49 -14.61 -9.47
N ASP A 43 1.89 -13.37 -9.30
CA ASP A 43 1.03 -12.27 -8.97
C ASP A 43 0.10 -11.89 -10.13
N MET A 44 0.60 -11.96 -11.36
CA MET A 44 -0.20 -11.76 -12.57
C MET A 44 -1.25 -12.86 -12.75
N GLN A 45 -0.88 -14.12 -12.50
CA GLN A 45 -1.83 -15.24 -12.53
C GLN A 45 -2.93 -15.12 -11.49
N ARG A 46 -2.60 -14.60 -10.30
CA ARG A 46 -3.60 -14.30 -9.27
C ARG A 46 -4.52 -13.17 -9.65
N ALA A 47 -4.00 -12.11 -10.28
CA ALA A 47 -4.80 -11.00 -10.79
C ALA A 47 -5.80 -11.45 -11.86
N VAL A 48 -5.37 -12.31 -12.80
CA VAL A 48 -6.26 -12.93 -13.80
C VAL A 48 -7.35 -13.76 -13.14
N LYS A 49 -7.02 -14.58 -12.13
CA LYS A 49 -8.01 -15.39 -11.39
C LYS A 49 -9.03 -14.54 -10.63
N LEU A 50 -8.67 -13.31 -10.26
CA LEU A 50 -9.56 -12.35 -9.61
C LEU A 50 -10.40 -11.54 -10.62
N GLY A 51 -10.34 -11.86 -11.92
CA GLY A 51 -11.14 -11.21 -12.97
C GLY A 51 -10.71 -9.76 -13.25
N MET A 52 -9.46 -9.41 -12.96
CA MET A 52 -8.95 -8.09 -13.31
C MET A 52 -8.64 -7.99 -14.78
N PRO A 53 -9.14 -6.97 -15.50
CA PRO A 53 -8.76 -6.75 -16.88
C PRO A 53 -7.27 -6.41 -16.91
N LEU A 54 -6.47 -7.33 -17.45
CA LEU A 54 -5.10 -7.03 -17.84
C LEU A 54 -5.21 -6.38 -19.21
N ASP A 55 -4.98 -5.07 -19.27
CA ASP A 55 -4.92 -4.41 -20.57
C ASP A 55 -3.81 -5.05 -21.41
N ALA A 56 -4.23 -5.63 -22.53
CA ALA A 56 -3.35 -6.33 -23.47
C ALA A 56 -2.27 -5.42 -24.09
N THR A 57 -2.35 -4.12 -23.87
CA THR A 57 -1.43 -3.11 -24.40
C THR A 57 -0.20 -2.85 -23.54
N GLY A 58 -0.06 -3.51 -22.38
CA GLY A 58 1.20 -3.50 -21.61
C GLY A 58 1.67 -2.14 -21.07
N ALA A 59 0.86 -1.10 -21.16
CA ALA A 59 1.27 0.26 -20.86
C ALA A 59 1.00 0.70 -19.41
N GLN A 60 0.21 -0.05 -18.64
CA GLN A 60 0.06 0.20 -17.22
C GLN A 60 0.72 -0.92 -16.42
N PRO A 61 1.63 -0.61 -15.48
CA PRO A 61 2.17 -1.61 -14.59
C PRO A 61 0.99 -2.26 -13.86
N ALA A 62 0.76 -3.53 -14.12
CA ALA A 62 -0.28 -4.29 -13.43
C ALA A 62 -0.06 -4.09 -11.92
N ALA A 63 -1.04 -3.48 -11.26
CA ALA A 63 -0.97 -3.26 -9.83
C ALA A 63 -0.66 -4.60 -9.15
N SER A 64 0.24 -4.61 -8.16
CA SER A 64 0.52 -5.86 -7.44
C SER A 64 -0.81 -6.43 -6.93
N PRO A 65 -1.00 -7.76 -6.83
CA PRO A 65 -2.26 -8.36 -6.40
C PRO A 65 -2.71 -7.83 -5.04
N ARG A 66 -1.77 -7.45 -4.18
CA ARG A 66 -2.07 -6.82 -2.91
C ARG A 66 -2.70 -5.44 -3.10
N VAL A 67 -2.16 -4.63 -3.99
CA VAL A 67 -2.72 -3.32 -4.33
C VAL A 67 -4.07 -3.48 -4.99
N ALA A 68 -4.21 -4.42 -5.90
CA ALA A 68 -5.46 -4.70 -6.58
C ALA A 68 -6.55 -5.20 -5.62
N ALA A 69 -6.21 -6.06 -4.66
CA ALA A 69 -7.13 -6.49 -3.61
C ALA A 69 -7.52 -5.33 -2.67
N LEU A 70 -6.56 -4.45 -2.33
CA LEU A 70 -6.82 -3.23 -1.58
C LEU A 70 -7.79 -2.31 -2.33
N LEU A 71 -7.56 -2.08 -3.61
CA LEU A 71 -8.42 -1.23 -4.45
C LEU A 71 -9.83 -1.84 -4.58
N ALA A 72 -9.94 -3.15 -4.79
CA ALA A 72 -11.21 -3.85 -4.87
C ALA A 72 -12.01 -3.79 -3.56
N GLY A 73 -11.33 -4.00 -2.42
CA GLY A 73 -11.94 -3.93 -1.09
C GLY A 73 -12.37 -2.52 -0.67
N ASN A 74 -11.80 -1.48 -1.30
CA ASN A 74 -12.12 -0.08 -1.02
C ASN A 74 -12.84 0.58 -2.21
N SER A 75 -13.58 -0.19 -3.02
CA SER A 75 -14.34 0.34 -4.15
C SER A 75 -15.85 0.14 -3.95
N LEU A 76 -16.63 1.14 -4.33
CA LEU A 76 -18.08 1.12 -4.35
C LEU A 76 -18.59 1.32 -5.79
N ASN A 77 -19.77 0.78 -6.08
CA ASN A 77 -20.46 1.09 -7.32
C ASN A 77 -20.78 2.60 -7.35
N THR A 78 -20.54 3.24 -8.49
CA THR A 78 -20.77 4.68 -8.68
C THR A 78 -22.20 5.08 -8.32
N ALA A 79 -23.20 4.30 -8.72
CA ALA A 79 -24.60 4.55 -8.40
C ALA A 79 -24.86 4.58 -6.89
N VAL A 80 -24.26 3.65 -6.13
CA VAL A 80 -24.36 3.61 -4.66
C VAL A 80 -23.58 4.74 -4.01
N ALA A 81 -22.41 5.09 -4.55
CA ALA A 81 -21.58 6.16 -4.00
C ALA A 81 -22.21 7.57 -4.14
N GLU A 82 -23.12 7.73 -5.09
CA GLU A 82 -23.82 9.00 -5.40
C GLU A 82 -25.23 9.06 -4.75
N GLU A 83 -25.70 7.98 -4.15
CA GLU A 83 -26.98 7.94 -3.46
C GLU A 83 -26.97 8.85 -2.23
N GLU A 84 -28.05 9.61 -2.05
CA GLU A 84 -28.23 10.55 -0.93
C GLU A 84 -28.23 9.76 0.40
N GLY A 85 -27.36 10.17 1.34
CA GLY A 85 -27.18 9.48 2.62
C GLY A 85 -26.03 8.46 2.69
N THR A 86 -25.54 7.94 1.55
CA THR A 86 -24.43 6.98 1.51
C THR A 86 -23.15 7.55 2.14
N SER A 87 -22.88 8.83 1.95
CA SER A 87 -21.71 9.49 2.55
C SER A 87 -21.74 9.44 4.08
N GLY A 88 -22.89 9.63 4.69
CA GLY A 88 -23.07 9.48 6.15
C GLY A 88 -22.83 8.06 6.62
N ALA A 89 -23.44 7.08 5.95
CA ALA A 89 -23.27 5.66 6.26
C ALA A 89 -21.80 5.22 6.15
N LEU A 90 -21.09 5.68 5.13
CA LEU A 90 -19.66 5.41 4.93
C LEU A 90 -18.81 6.01 6.06
N THR A 91 -19.11 7.23 6.49
CA THR A 91 -18.38 7.86 7.60
C THR A 91 -18.62 7.13 8.91
N VAL A 92 -19.86 6.73 9.19
CA VAL A 92 -20.18 5.89 10.37
C VAL A 92 -19.43 4.56 10.27
N GLY A 93 -19.35 3.95 9.09
CA GLY A 93 -18.57 2.74 8.84
C GLY A 93 -17.09 2.93 9.17
N LEU A 94 -16.48 4.02 8.71
CA LEU A 94 -15.09 4.39 9.03
C LEU A 94 -14.90 4.54 10.54
N LEU A 95 -15.75 5.34 11.21
CA LEU A 95 -15.65 5.59 12.65
C LEU A 95 -15.79 4.29 13.45
N ASN A 96 -16.72 3.41 13.09
CA ASN A 96 -16.90 2.11 13.74
C ASN A 96 -15.70 1.18 13.55
N GLN A 97 -15.08 1.18 12.36
CA GLN A 97 -13.89 0.40 12.08
C GLN A 97 -12.72 0.91 12.92
N VAL A 98 -12.50 2.21 12.94
CA VAL A 98 -11.40 2.85 13.68
C VAL A 98 -11.59 2.65 15.18
N THR A 99 -12.79 2.86 15.73
CA THR A 99 -13.08 2.67 17.15
C THR A 99 -12.77 1.23 17.59
N ARG A 100 -13.09 0.23 16.76
CA ARG A 100 -12.71 -1.17 17.06
C ARG A 100 -11.23 -1.39 17.11
N LEU A 101 -10.47 -0.80 16.19
CA LEU A 101 -9.01 -0.90 16.16
C LEU A 101 -8.37 -0.18 17.34
N VAL A 102 -8.89 1.00 17.71
CA VAL A 102 -8.47 1.78 18.88
C VAL A 102 -8.66 0.96 20.16
N ALA A 103 -9.83 0.36 20.34
CA ALA A 103 -10.12 -0.49 21.50
C ALA A 103 -9.22 -1.74 21.55
N LYS A 104 -8.95 -2.37 20.39
CA LYS A 104 -8.03 -3.52 20.27
C LYS A 104 -6.60 -3.17 20.72
N CYS A 105 -6.15 -1.95 20.45
CA CYS A 105 -4.83 -1.47 20.85
C CYS A 105 -4.77 -0.96 22.30
N GLY A 106 -5.89 -0.96 23.04
CA GLY A 106 -5.94 -0.51 24.42
C GLY A 106 -5.90 1.02 24.56
N LEU A 107 -6.36 1.73 23.54
CA LEU A 107 -6.58 3.17 23.58
C LEU A 107 -8.06 3.46 23.89
N GLU A 108 -8.32 4.57 24.56
CA GLU A 108 -9.65 5.10 24.83
C GLU A 108 -10.01 6.16 23.79
N VAL A 109 -11.23 6.10 23.25
CA VAL A 109 -11.79 7.15 22.40
C VAL A 109 -12.47 8.18 23.29
N VAL A 110 -11.91 9.39 23.35
CA VAL A 110 -12.47 10.50 24.12
C VAL A 110 -13.53 11.25 23.33
N ALA A 111 -13.26 11.48 22.04
CA ALA A 111 -14.20 12.14 21.14
C ALA A 111 -13.95 11.70 19.69
N THR A 112 -15.02 11.73 18.90
CA THR A 112 -14.96 11.52 17.46
C THR A 112 -15.74 12.63 16.77
N GLU A 113 -15.13 13.21 15.75
CA GLU A 113 -15.76 14.25 14.94
C GLU A 113 -15.73 13.81 13.47
N GLN A 114 -16.88 13.91 12.83
CA GLN A 114 -17.00 13.67 11.40
C GLN A 114 -16.44 14.87 10.65
N GLY A 115 -15.49 14.63 9.76
CA GLY A 115 -14.96 15.63 8.85
C GLY A 115 -15.79 15.77 7.58
N LEU A 116 -15.37 16.71 6.73
CA LEU A 116 -16.01 16.94 5.44
C LEU A 116 -15.81 15.74 4.52
N VAL A 117 -16.90 15.28 3.91
CA VAL A 117 -16.88 14.32 2.81
C VAL A 117 -16.65 15.08 1.50
N THR A 118 -15.63 14.71 0.75
CA THR A 118 -15.32 15.31 -0.54
C THR A 118 -15.63 14.32 -1.65
N GLN A 119 -16.61 14.63 -2.49
CA GLN A 119 -16.90 13.85 -3.67
C GLN A 119 -15.95 14.26 -4.79
N LEU A 120 -15.19 13.27 -5.30
CA LEU A 120 -14.32 13.41 -6.47
C LEU A 120 -14.93 12.64 -7.65
N PRO A 121 -14.51 12.90 -8.90
CA PRO A 121 -15.07 12.20 -10.06
C PRO A 121 -14.93 10.68 -9.98
N SER A 122 -13.79 10.18 -9.49
CA SER A 122 -13.46 8.74 -9.42
C SER A 122 -13.42 8.17 -8.00
N SER A 123 -13.69 8.99 -6.97
CA SER A 123 -13.56 8.55 -5.58
C SER A 123 -14.36 9.41 -4.62
N VAL A 124 -14.51 8.92 -3.39
CA VAL A 124 -15.05 9.66 -2.25
C VAL A 124 -13.95 9.73 -1.19
N LEU A 125 -13.63 10.92 -0.72
CA LEU A 125 -12.69 11.13 0.37
C LEU A 125 -13.47 11.44 1.65
N LEU A 126 -13.42 10.52 2.59
CA LEU A 126 -13.98 10.68 3.94
C LEU A 126 -12.87 11.22 4.85
N ARG A 127 -13.26 12.11 5.76
CA ARG A 127 -12.35 12.61 6.81
C ARG A 127 -12.96 12.41 8.17
N ALA A 128 -12.10 12.14 9.14
CA ALA A 128 -12.50 12.02 10.55
C ALA A 128 -11.40 12.62 11.44
N HIS A 129 -11.82 13.16 12.57
CA HIS A 129 -10.96 13.61 13.64
C HIS A 129 -11.30 12.83 14.90
N LEU A 130 -10.27 12.28 15.56
CA LEU A 130 -10.42 11.50 16.78
C LEU A 130 -9.55 12.09 17.88
N LYS A 131 -10.08 12.13 19.08
CA LYS A 131 -9.34 12.38 20.31
C LYS A 131 -9.22 11.07 21.08
N LEU A 132 -8.01 10.63 21.29
CA LEU A 132 -7.68 9.36 21.91
C LEU A 132 -6.90 9.61 23.19
N ARG A 133 -7.02 8.71 24.15
CA ARG A 133 -6.22 8.70 25.36
C ARG A 133 -5.55 7.36 25.55
N GLY A 134 -4.28 7.36 25.93
CA GLY A 134 -3.56 6.14 26.23
C GLY A 134 -2.04 6.32 26.17
N ARG A 135 -1.32 5.20 26.03
CA ARG A 135 0.13 5.20 25.93
C ARG A 135 0.58 5.40 24.48
N TYR A 136 1.68 6.10 24.26
CA TYR A 136 2.25 6.28 22.91
C TYR A 136 2.53 4.96 22.18
N ALA A 137 3.01 3.93 22.91
CA ALA A 137 3.24 2.61 22.32
C ALA A 137 1.95 2.01 21.72
N ALA A 138 0.82 2.14 22.41
CA ALA A 138 -0.48 1.69 21.92
C ALA A 138 -0.93 2.46 20.64
N PHE A 139 -0.57 3.72 20.54
CA PHE A 139 -0.81 4.51 19.33
C PHE A 139 0.06 4.03 18.15
N VAL A 140 1.32 3.70 18.40
CA VAL A 140 2.19 3.10 17.36
C VAL A 140 1.63 1.76 16.89
N ASP A 141 1.12 0.93 17.81
CA ASP A 141 0.45 -0.34 17.47
C ASP A 141 -0.81 -0.09 16.61
N LEU A 142 -1.59 0.95 16.92
CA LEU A 142 -2.75 1.36 16.10
C LEU A 142 -2.35 1.72 14.67
N LEU A 143 -1.25 2.48 14.49
CA LEU A 143 -0.74 2.79 13.15
C LEU A 143 -0.32 1.52 12.38
N GLY A 144 0.27 0.55 13.09
CA GLY A 144 0.57 -0.78 12.55
C GLY A 144 -0.68 -1.56 12.14
N GLU A 145 -1.76 -1.48 12.91
CA GLU A 145 -3.04 -2.12 12.58
C GLU A 145 -3.71 -1.46 11.37
N PHE A 146 -3.64 -0.14 11.19
CA PHE A 146 -4.14 0.51 9.97
C PHE A 146 -3.45 -0.02 8.72
N SER A 147 -2.13 -0.18 8.74
CA SER A 147 -1.41 -0.73 7.58
C SER A 147 -1.74 -2.20 7.28
N ARG A 148 -2.25 -2.95 8.27
CA ARG A 148 -2.67 -4.36 8.10
C ARG A 148 -4.15 -4.50 7.76
N SER A 149 -4.96 -3.50 8.04
CA SER A 149 -6.44 -3.58 7.94
C SER A 149 -6.97 -3.75 6.52
N GLY A 150 -6.14 -3.53 5.50
CA GLY A 150 -6.57 -3.59 4.11
C GLY A 150 -7.50 -2.44 3.68
N SER A 151 -7.65 -1.41 4.51
CA SER A 151 -8.39 -0.19 4.18
C SER A 151 -7.44 0.88 3.66
N LEU A 152 -7.91 1.71 2.72
CA LEU A 152 -7.18 2.89 2.24
C LEU A 152 -7.35 4.06 3.22
N VAL A 153 -6.95 3.84 4.49
CA VAL A 153 -6.97 4.85 5.53
C VAL A 153 -5.57 5.45 5.65
N ALA A 154 -5.49 6.77 5.64
CA ALA A 154 -4.28 7.54 5.87
C ALA A 154 -4.45 8.38 7.14
N VAL A 155 -3.38 8.50 7.92
CA VAL A 155 -3.28 9.48 9.01
C VAL A 155 -2.64 10.73 8.41
N ASP A 156 -3.44 11.80 8.29
CA ASP A 156 -2.99 13.04 7.68
C ASP A 156 -2.13 13.85 8.63
N ARG A 157 -2.50 13.84 9.92
CA ARG A 157 -1.81 14.55 10.98
C ARG A 157 -2.15 13.93 12.34
N PHE A 158 -1.25 14.01 13.28
CA PHE A 158 -1.53 13.74 14.69
C PHE A 158 -0.75 14.69 15.59
N THR A 159 -1.28 14.89 16.79
CA THR A 159 -0.59 15.61 17.88
C THR A 159 -0.65 14.76 19.14
N VAL A 160 0.40 14.80 19.93
CA VAL A 160 0.51 14.07 21.19
C VAL A 160 0.85 15.08 22.28
N GLN A 161 0.07 15.07 23.34
CA GLN A 161 0.24 15.96 24.50
C GLN A 161 0.24 15.13 25.78
N ALA A 162 0.87 15.62 26.81
CA ALA A 162 0.79 14.99 28.13
C ALA A 162 -0.65 15.11 28.64
N GLY A 163 -1.27 13.99 28.91
CA GLY A 163 -2.63 13.93 29.47
C GLY A 163 -2.63 13.84 31.00
N ALA A 164 -3.79 14.04 31.60
CA ALA A 164 -3.97 13.86 33.02
C ALA A 164 -3.72 12.40 33.44
N GLY A 165 -3.10 12.18 34.59
CA GLY A 165 -2.90 10.82 35.14
C GLY A 165 -1.77 10.01 34.51
N GLY A 166 -0.81 10.64 33.80
CA GLY A 166 0.36 9.97 33.21
C GLY A 166 0.09 9.28 31.86
N GLY A 167 -1.12 9.39 31.33
CA GLY A 167 -1.44 9.03 29.96
C GLY A 167 -1.08 10.14 28.97
N GLN A 168 -1.39 9.92 27.71
CA GLN A 168 -1.22 10.90 26.65
C GLN A 168 -2.56 11.16 25.99
N ASP A 169 -2.87 12.42 25.70
CA ASP A 169 -3.97 12.83 24.87
C ASP A 169 -3.43 12.95 23.43
N ILE A 170 -4.05 12.21 22.51
CA ILE A 170 -3.59 12.07 21.13
C ILE A 170 -4.73 12.51 20.22
N GLU A 171 -4.51 13.55 19.43
CA GLU A 171 -5.45 13.97 18.42
C GLU A 171 -4.99 13.45 17.05
N VAL A 172 -5.90 12.84 16.30
CA VAL A 172 -5.61 12.21 15.02
C VAL A 172 -6.58 12.70 13.97
N TRP A 173 -6.06 13.25 12.90
CA TRP A 173 -6.81 13.55 11.67
C TRP A 173 -6.52 12.47 10.67
N MET A 174 -7.56 11.86 10.14
CA MET A 174 -7.44 10.78 9.19
C MET A 174 -8.36 10.97 8.01
N SER A 175 -7.98 10.34 6.92
CA SER A 175 -8.78 10.26 5.71
C SER A 175 -8.89 8.83 5.22
N GLN A 176 -10.01 8.49 4.60
CA GLN A 176 -10.21 7.24 3.88
C GLN A 176 -10.61 7.54 2.45
N LEU A 177 -9.94 6.89 1.51
CA LEU A 177 -10.27 6.96 0.10
C LEU A 177 -11.12 5.74 -0.29
N ILE A 178 -12.29 6.00 -0.86
CA ILE A 178 -13.18 4.98 -1.42
C ILE A 178 -13.29 5.25 -2.92
N LEU A 179 -12.94 4.26 -3.73
CA LEU A 179 -12.97 4.38 -5.19
C LEU A 179 -14.38 4.17 -5.72
N LYS A 180 -14.78 4.93 -6.72
CA LYS A 180 -16.00 4.72 -7.49
C LYS A 180 -15.71 3.71 -8.61
N ARG A 181 -16.46 2.64 -8.65
CA ARG A 181 -16.34 1.61 -9.68
C ARG A 181 -17.51 1.74 -10.65
N THR A 182 -17.22 2.16 -11.87
CA THR A 182 -18.21 2.10 -12.95
C THR A 182 -18.50 0.64 -13.25
N PRO A 183 -19.77 0.20 -13.28
CA PRO A 183 -20.09 -1.15 -13.70
C PRO A 183 -19.57 -1.35 -15.13
N SER A 184 -18.68 -2.32 -15.30
CA SER A 184 -18.25 -2.74 -16.64
C SER A 184 -19.49 -3.19 -17.39
N ALA A 185 -19.84 -2.50 -18.48
CA ALA A 185 -20.87 -2.98 -19.40
C ALA A 185 -20.46 -4.37 -19.86
N ARG A 186 -21.28 -5.38 -19.57
CA ARG A 186 -21.16 -6.73 -20.08
C ARG A 186 -21.61 -6.76 -21.53
#